data_a5e42539e0a3112b85c127fa31c24e4b
#
_entry.id   a5e42539e0a3112b85c127fa31c24e4b
#
_cell.length_a   1.000
_cell.length_b   1.000
_cell.length_c   1.000
_cell.angle_alpha   90.00
_cell.angle_beta   90.00
_cell.angle_gamma   90.00
#
_symmetry.space_group_name_H-M   'P 1'
#
loop_
_entity.id
_entity.type
_entity.pdbx_description
1 polymer ?
#
loop_
_entity_poly.entity_id
_entity_poly.type
_entity_poly.pdbx_seq_one_letter_code
_entity_poly.pdbx_strand_id
1 'polypeptide(L)'
;PTRRSSDLERSVLDRLPSAHVVRTAWLYTGDGNDFVATMLRLERERDTVRVVDDQVGCPTYAADLADGILELAARAGAVPGGVLHATNSGEASWFDLARAVFAEAGADPGRVQPCGSDEFVRPAPRPAYSVLDGSAWAAAGLTPLRPWRPALRAAIGALRTRA
;
A
#
# COMPACT_ATOMS: atom_id res chain seq x y z
N PRO A 1 -24.73 -11.31 10.03
CA PRO A 1 -24.18 -9.97 9.86
C PRO A 1 -22.67 -10.05 9.74
N THR A 2 -22.12 -9.62 8.60
CA THR A 2 -20.69 -9.47 8.40
C THR A 2 -20.18 -8.41 9.38
N ARG A 3 -19.38 -8.82 10.36
CA ARG A 3 -18.70 -7.89 11.26
C ARG A 3 -17.79 -7.01 10.42
N ARG A 4 -17.96 -5.69 10.51
CA ARG A 4 -17.07 -4.73 9.85
C ARG A 4 -15.69 -4.79 10.53
N SER A 5 -14.61 -4.53 9.78
CA SER A 5 -13.25 -4.45 10.37
C SER A 5 -13.20 -3.52 11.58
N SER A 6 -13.94 -2.40 11.53
CA SER A 6 -14.09 -1.45 12.64
C SER A 6 -14.67 -2.06 13.93
N ASP A 7 -15.52 -3.10 13.81
CA ASP A 7 -16.10 -3.78 14.99
C ASP A 7 -15.07 -4.70 15.64
N LEU A 8 -14.21 -5.33 14.83
CA LEU A 8 -13.09 -6.14 15.33
C LEU A 8 -12.05 -5.27 16.04
N GLU A 9 -11.64 -4.16 15.42
CA GLU A 9 -10.69 -3.20 15.99
C GLU A 9 -11.19 -2.69 17.35
N ARG A 10 -12.46 -2.27 17.42
CA ARG A 10 -13.08 -1.83 18.67
C ARG A 10 -13.10 -2.94 19.71
N SER A 11 -13.51 -4.15 19.33
CA SER A 11 -13.55 -5.30 20.26
C SER A 11 -12.17 -5.67 20.82
N VAL A 12 -11.11 -5.48 20.04
CA VAL A 12 -9.73 -5.68 20.50
C VAL A 12 -9.35 -4.62 21.52
N LEU A 13 -9.57 -3.34 21.19
CA LEU A 13 -9.18 -2.21 22.06
C LEU A 13 -10.01 -2.13 23.34
N ASP A 14 -11.28 -2.52 23.31
CA ASP A 14 -12.14 -2.60 24.50
C ASP A 14 -11.65 -3.67 25.50
N ARG A 15 -11.10 -4.79 24.98
CA ARG A 15 -10.58 -5.88 25.82
C ARG A 15 -9.14 -5.66 26.26
N LEU A 16 -8.34 -5.05 25.43
CA LEU A 16 -6.93 -4.77 25.65
C LEU A 16 -6.59 -3.36 25.19
N PRO A 17 -6.79 -2.34 26.04
CA PRO A 17 -6.53 -0.94 25.69
C PRO A 17 -5.08 -0.64 25.30
N SER A 18 -4.14 -1.50 25.70
CA SER A 18 -2.72 -1.42 25.32
C SER A 18 -2.41 -2.04 23.96
N ALA A 19 -3.40 -2.66 23.28
CA ALA A 19 -3.19 -3.27 21.98
C ALA A 19 -2.93 -2.20 20.90
N HIS A 20 -2.14 -2.55 19.90
CA HIS A 20 -1.92 -1.72 18.71
C HIS A 20 -2.66 -2.35 17.52
N VAL A 21 -3.55 -1.57 16.91
CA VAL A 21 -4.22 -1.92 15.65
C VAL A 21 -3.52 -1.16 14.53
N VAL A 22 -2.77 -1.87 13.69
CA VAL A 22 -2.05 -1.27 12.57
C VAL A 22 -2.89 -1.39 11.30
N ARG A 23 -3.30 -0.25 10.72
CA ARG A 23 -3.95 -0.18 9.42
C ARG A 23 -2.92 0.11 8.34
N THR A 24 -3.05 -0.57 7.22
CA THR A 24 -2.24 -0.35 6.02
C THR A 24 -3.12 -0.36 4.77
N ALA A 25 -2.57 0.08 3.63
CA ALA A 25 -3.29 0.14 2.37
C ALA A 25 -2.38 -0.27 1.21
N TRP A 26 -2.98 -0.77 0.12
CA TRP A 26 -2.32 -1.07 -1.16
C TRP A 26 -1.02 -1.86 -1.01
N LEU A 27 -1.06 -2.89 -0.15
CA LEU A 27 0.10 -3.71 0.18
C LEU A 27 0.56 -4.52 -1.04
N TYR A 28 1.87 -4.54 -1.30
CA TYR A 28 2.47 -5.32 -2.37
C TYR A 28 3.83 -5.90 -1.94
N THR A 29 4.18 -7.03 -2.55
CA THR A 29 5.50 -7.64 -2.50
C THR A 29 6.23 -7.53 -3.84
N GLY A 30 5.45 -7.49 -4.93
CA GLY A 30 5.92 -7.47 -6.31
C GLY A 30 6.08 -8.87 -6.93
N ASP A 31 6.07 -9.95 -6.13
CA ASP A 31 6.23 -11.35 -6.59
C ASP A 31 5.00 -12.22 -6.29
N GLY A 32 3.98 -11.63 -5.67
CA GLY A 32 2.76 -12.34 -5.30
C GLY A 32 1.60 -12.10 -6.29
N ASN A 33 0.39 -12.22 -5.75
CA ASN A 33 -0.84 -11.92 -6.49
C ASN A 33 -1.31 -10.48 -6.17
N ASP A 34 -0.40 -9.52 -6.30
CA ASP A 34 -0.64 -8.10 -6.03
C ASP A 34 -0.65 -7.24 -7.31
N PHE A 35 -0.96 -5.96 -7.15
CA PHE A 35 -1.05 -5.04 -8.28
C PHE A 35 0.30 -4.83 -8.98
N VAL A 36 1.40 -4.71 -8.23
CA VAL A 36 2.75 -4.50 -8.80
C VAL A 36 3.16 -5.71 -9.62
N ALA A 37 2.99 -6.93 -9.09
CA ALA A 37 3.25 -8.16 -9.81
C ALA A 37 2.39 -8.29 -11.07
N THR A 38 1.11 -7.87 -10.99
CA THR A 38 0.20 -7.83 -12.15
C THR A 38 0.72 -6.87 -13.22
N MET A 39 1.16 -5.66 -12.85
CA MET A 39 1.69 -4.68 -13.80
C MET A 39 2.99 -5.15 -14.43
N LEU A 40 3.91 -5.78 -13.67
CA LEU A 40 5.13 -6.39 -14.21
C LEU A 40 4.85 -7.51 -15.21
N ARG A 41 3.79 -8.29 -15.00
CA ARG A 41 3.35 -9.31 -15.95
C ARG A 41 2.75 -8.68 -17.21
N LEU A 42 1.81 -7.73 -17.05
CA LEU A 42 1.15 -7.05 -18.16
C LEU A 42 2.11 -6.22 -19.01
N GLU A 43 3.17 -5.69 -18.41
CA GLU A 43 4.26 -5.01 -19.13
C GLU A 43 4.86 -5.91 -20.22
N ARG A 44 5.01 -7.21 -19.97
CA ARG A 44 5.56 -8.19 -20.91
C ARG A 44 4.53 -8.71 -21.91
N GLU A 45 3.26 -8.73 -21.55
CA GLU A 45 2.19 -9.38 -22.31
C GLU A 45 1.37 -8.43 -23.19
N ARG A 46 1.41 -7.11 -22.95
CA ARG A 46 0.52 -6.13 -23.57
C ARG A 46 1.26 -4.91 -24.08
N ASP A 47 0.94 -4.46 -25.28
CA ASP A 47 1.49 -3.21 -25.84
C ASP A 47 1.03 -2.00 -25.04
N THR A 48 -0.22 -1.97 -24.61
CA THR A 48 -0.80 -0.92 -23.76
C THR A 48 -1.66 -1.50 -22.66
N VAL A 49 -1.75 -0.79 -21.53
CA VAL A 49 -2.57 -1.18 -20.37
C VAL A 49 -3.39 0.03 -19.91
N ARG A 50 -4.70 -0.15 -19.71
CA ARG A 50 -5.58 0.89 -19.15
C ARG A 50 -5.68 0.72 -17.65
N VAL A 51 -5.50 1.82 -16.90
CA VAL A 51 -5.47 1.81 -15.44
C VAL A 51 -6.25 3.00 -14.89
N VAL A 52 -7.03 2.74 -13.85
CA VAL A 52 -7.88 3.72 -13.15
C VAL A 52 -7.02 4.85 -12.55
N ASP A 53 -7.41 6.11 -12.84
CA ASP A 53 -6.71 7.32 -12.38
C ASP A 53 -7.50 8.14 -11.35
N ASP A 54 -8.78 7.84 -11.15
CA ASP A 54 -9.69 8.53 -10.23
C ASP A 54 -9.78 7.91 -8.83
N GLN A 55 -8.85 6.99 -8.49
CA GLN A 55 -8.72 6.39 -7.16
C GLN A 55 -7.30 6.61 -6.63
N VAL A 56 -7.19 7.33 -5.51
CA VAL A 56 -5.93 7.70 -4.86
C VAL A 56 -5.79 6.99 -3.52
N GLY A 57 -4.59 6.49 -3.23
CA GLY A 57 -4.26 5.78 -1.99
C GLY A 57 -2.77 5.78 -1.68
N CYS A 58 -2.36 4.91 -0.75
CA CYS A 58 -0.97 4.78 -0.29
C CYS A 58 -0.40 3.42 -0.70
N PRO A 59 0.40 3.33 -1.77
CA PRO A 59 1.13 2.09 -2.09
C PRO A 59 2.10 1.75 -0.95
N THR A 60 2.06 0.49 -0.46
CA THR A 60 2.88 0.08 0.68
C THR A 60 3.66 -1.18 0.36
N TYR A 61 5.00 -1.11 0.44
CA TYR A 61 5.88 -2.25 0.28
C TYR A 61 5.88 -3.10 1.56
N ALA A 62 5.64 -4.40 1.42
CA ALA A 62 5.49 -5.30 2.56
C ALA A 62 6.73 -5.39 3.46
N ALA A 63 7.95 -5.30 2.89
CA ALA A 63 9.17 -5.30 3.69
C ALA A 63 9.29 -4.05 4.57
N ASP A 64 8.97 -2.86 4.04
CA ASP A 64 8.99 -1.62 4.81
C ASP A 64 7.94 -1.66 5.95
N LEU A 65 6.76 -2.20 5.68
CA LEU A 65 5.73 -2.40 6.70
C LEU A 65 6.21 -3.38 7.78
N ALA A 66 6.87 -4.47 7.37
CA ALA A 66 7.40 -5.45 8.32
C ALA A 66 8.44 -4.83 9.26
N ASP A 67 9.37 -4.04 8.72
CA ASP A 67 10.36 -3.32 9.53
C ASP A 67 9.69 -2.35 10.52
N GLY A 68 8.68 -1.61 10.07
CA GLY A 68 7.90 -0.73 10.94
C GLY A 68 7.15 -1.48 12.05
N ILE A 69 6.55 -2.65 11.74
CA ILE A 69 5.88 -3.49 12.73
C ILE A 69 6.89 -4.06 13.74
N LEU A 70 8.08 -4.44 13.32
CA LEU A 70 9.14 -4.90 14.21
C LEU A 70 9.62 -3.79 15.15
N GLU A 71 9.77 -2.55 14.65
CA GLU A 71 10.07 -1.39 15.49
C GLU A 71 8.96 -1.16 16.53
N LEU A 72 7.69 -1.17 16.11
CA LEU A 72 6.54 -1.04 17.00
C LEU A 72 6.54 -2.15 18.06
N ALA A 73 6.76 -3.41 17.67
CA ALA A 73 6.79 -4.53 18.59
C ALA A 73 7.91 -4.40 19.64
N ALA A 74 9.10 -3.95 19.24
CA ALA A 74 10.22 -3.71 20.15
C ALA A 74 9.95 -2.56 21.14
N ARG A 75 9.04 -1.66 20.82
CA ARG A 75 8.70 -0.45 21.61
C ARG A 75 7.27 -0.49 22.18
N ALA A 76 6.57 -1.63 22.06
CA ALA A 76 5.15 -1.74 22.41
C ALA A 76 4.81 -1.25 23.82
N GLY A 77 5.70 -1.44 24.80
CA GLY A 77 5.51 -0.94 26.17
C GLY A 77 5.65 0.58 26.33
N ALA A 78 6.25 1.27 25.37
CA ALA A 78 6.47 2.72 25.39
C ALA A 78 5.50 3.48 24.47
N VAL A 79 4.90 2.79 23.50
CA VAL A 79 3.92 3.37 22.57
C VAL A 79 2.52 3.18 23.15
N PRO A 80 1.70 4.23 23.27
CA PRO A 80 0.31 4.11 23.71
C PRO A 80 -0.49 3.18 22.78
N GLY A 81 -1.34 2.33 23.35
CA GLY A 81 -2.25 1.50 22.58
C GLY A 81 -3.24 2.33 21.77
N GLY A 82 -3.74 1.76 20.69
CA GLY A 82 -4.70 2.43 19.80
C GLY A 82 -4.54 2.06 18.33
N VAL A 83 -5.14 2.86 17.47
CA VAL A 83 -5.08 2.69 16.00
C VAL A 83 -3.92 3.51 15.44
N LEU A 84 -3.06 2.84 14.70
CA LEU A 84 -1.93 3.44 13.99
C LEU A 84 -2.07 3.15 12.48
N HIS A 85 -1.70 4.12 11.65
CA HIS A 85 -1.62 3.90 10.22
C HIS A 85 -0.15 3.77 9.81
N ALA A 86 0.18 2.69 9.12
CA ALA A 86 1.54 2.42 8.62
C ALA A 86 1.49 2.15 7.10
N THR A 87 1.88 3.15 6.33
CA THR A 87 2.00 3.09 4.87
C THR A 87 3.30 3.77 4.45
N ASN A 88 3.83 3.42 3.28
CA ASN A 88 4.86 4.27 2.69
C ASN A 88 4.33 5.68 2.49
N SER A 89 5.17 6.68 2.68
CA SER A 89 4.76 8.09 2.61
C SER A 89 4.49 8.54 1.18
N GLY A 90 3.61 9.54 1.04
CA GLY A 90 3.10 10.03 -0.22
C GLY A 90 1.85 9.28 -0.68
N GLU A 91 1.28 9.76 -1.76
CA GLU A 91 0.05 9.24 -2.36
C GLU A 91 0.24 8.99 -3.85
N ALA A 92 -0.58 8.13 -4.44
CA ALA A 92 -0.59 7.83 -5.86
C ALA A 92 -1.98 7.38 -6.30
N SER A 93 -2.34 7.63 -7.57
CA SER A 93 -3.40 6.88 -8.22
C SER A 93 -2.90 5.48 -8.62
N TRP A 94 -3.82 4.56 -8.94
CA TRP A 94 -3.44 3.27 -9.53
C TRP A 94 -2.68 3.47 -10.86
N PHE A 95 -3.07 4.49 -11.63
CA PHE A 95 -2.38 4.89 -12.86
C PHE A 95 -0.95 5.35 -12.60
N ASP A 96 -0.72 6.21 -11.60
CA ASP A 96 0.62 6.66 -11.23
C ASP A 96 1.51 5.49 -10.79
N LEU A 97 0.95 4.58 -9.98
CA LEU A 97 1.67 3.39 -9.53
C LEU A 97 2.03 2.48 -10.72
N ALA A 98 1.09 2.25 -11.64
CA ALA A 98 1.34 1.43 -12.83
C ALA A 98 2.44 2.03 -13.74
N ARG A 99 2.39 3.34 -13.97
CA ARG A 99 3.45 4.04 -14.73
C ARG A 99 4.81 3.91 -14.07
N ALA A 100 4.85 4.03 -12.75
CA ALA A 100 6.09 3.86 -12.01
C ALA A 100 6.63 2.43 -12.09
N VAL A 101 5.76 1.40 -12.07
CA VAL A 101 6.16 0.01 -12.27
C VAL A 101 6.78 -0.20 -13.64
N PHE A 102 6.17 0.32 -14.70
CA PHE A 102 6.71 0.24 -16.07
C PHE A 102 8.08 0.93 -16.16
N ALA A 103 8.22 2.13 -15.59
CA ALA A 103 9.49 2.85 -15.56
C ALA A 103 10.59 2.07 -14.82
N GLU A 104 10.30 1.52 -13.65
CA GLU A 104 11.27 0.72 -12.88
C GLU A 104 11.57 -0.63 -13.54
N ALA A 105 10.65 -1.17 -14.36
CA ALA A 105 10.90 -2.34 -15.21
C ALA A 105 11.83 -2.03 -16.40
N GLY A 106 12.05 -0.75 -16.73
CA GLY A 106 12.82 -0.30 -17.89
C GLY A 106 11.98 -0.17 -19.16
N ALA A 107 10.66 -0.18 -19.03
CA ALA A 107 9.71 -0.03 -20.12
C ALA A 107 9.19 1.41 -20.24
N ASP A 108 8.55 1.73 -21.37
CA ASP A 108 7.93 3.04 -21.59
C ASP A 108 6.67 3.21 -20.71
N PRO A 109 6.65 4.16 -19.75
CA PRO A 109 5.46 4.47 -18.97
C PRO A 109 4.28 5.01 -19.80
N GLY A 110 4.52 5.50 -21.01
CA GLY A 110 3.48 5.95 -21.96
C GLY A 110 2.56 4.82 -22.44
N ARG A 111 2.97 3.56 -22.30
CA ARG A 111 2.14 2.37 -22.56
C ARG A 111 1.01 2.19 -21.54
N VAL A 112 1.08 2.86 -20.40
CA VAL A 112 -0.01 2.91 -19.42
C VAL A 112 -0.92 4.08 -19.75
N GLN A 113 -2.20 3.81 -19.99
CA GLN A 113 -3.22 4.80 -20.37
C GLN A 113 -4.21 4.98 -19.21
N PRO A 114 -4.60 6.22 -18.87
CA PRO A 114 -5.56 6.47 -17.83
C PRO A 114 -6.98 6.07 -18.25
N CYS A 115 -7.81 5.74 -17.27
CA CYS A 115 -9.26 5.52 -17.45
C CYS A 115 -10.01 5.83 -16.17
N GLY A 116 -11.33 5.99 -16.25
CA GLY A 116 -12.19 6.17 -15.09
C GLY A 116 -12.59 4.84 -14.45
N SER A 117 -13.05 4.89 -13.21
CA SER A 117 -13.61 3.76 -12.47
C SER A 117 -14.88 3.20 -13.09
N ASP A 118 -15.62 4.01 -13.85
CA ASP A 118 -16.82 3.64 -14.58
C ASP A 118 -16.56 2.58 -15.67
N GLU A 119 -15.34 2.51 -16.18
CA GLU A 119 -14.94 1.48 -17.15
C GLU A 119 -14.68 0.10 -16.49
N PHE A 120 -14.50 0.04 -15.18
CA PHE A 120 -14.27 -1.17 -14.41
C PHE A 120 -15.34 -1.36 -13.34
N VAL A 121 -16.59 -1.54 -13.77
CA VAL A 121 -17.75 -1.72 -12.87
C VAL A 121 -17.51 -2.90 -11.93
N ARG A 122 -17.61 -2.65 -10.62
CA ARG A 122 -17.48 -3.66 -9.56
C ARG A 122 -18.73 -3.64 -8.67
N PRO A 123 -19.10 -4.79 -8.04
CA PRO A 123 -20.26 -4.86 -7.17
C PRO A 123 -20.24 -3.87 -6.00
N ALA A 124 -19.04 -3.51 -5.49
CA ALA A 124 -18.86 -2.52 -4.43
C ALA A 124 -18.10 -1.30 -4.96
N PRO A 125 -18.64 -0.08 -4.80
CA PRO A 125 -17.92 1.13 -5.17
C PRO A 125 -16.67 1.30 -4.29
N ARG A 126 -15.57 1.71 -4.91
CA ARG A 126 -14.32 2.02 -4.19
C ARG A 126 -14.27 3.52 -3.91
N PRO A 127 -13.74 3.95 -2.76
CA PRO A 127 -13.56 5.37 -2.48
C PRO A 127 -12.59 5.98 -3.49
N ALA A 128 -12.88 7.19 -3.96
CA ALA A 128 -11.96 7.95 -4.82
C ALA A 128 -10.68 8.35 -4.07
N TYR A 129 -10.78 8.55 -2.75
CA TYR A 129 -9.65 8.92 -1.91
C TYR A 129 -9.59 8.02 -0.67
N SER A 130 -8.52 7.27 -0.51
CA SER A 130 -8.30 6.28 0.56
C SER A 130 -6.93 6.42 1.22
N VAL A 131 -6.32 7.60 1.15
CA VAL A 131 -5.03 7.90 1.76
C VAL A 131 -5.15 7.80 3.28
N LEU A 132 -4.20 7.10 3.91
CA LEU A 132 -4.11 6.96 5.35
C LEU A 132 -3.14 8.01 5.93
N ASP A 133 -3.59 8.74 6.93
CA ASP A 133 -2.76 9.69 7.66
C ASP A 133 -1.83 8.98 8.65
N GLY A 134 -0.53 9.09 8.42
CA GLY A 134 0.54 8.51 9.25
C GLY A 134 0.94 9.38 10.46
N SER A 135 0.25 10.48 10.75
CA SER A 135 0.63 11.42 11.81
C SER A 135 0.69 10.77 13.20
N ALA A 136 -0.25 9.86 13.52
CA ALA A 136 -0.25 9.14 14.80
C ALA A 136 0.97 8.19 14.93
N TRP A 137 1.44 7.58 13.84
CA TRP A 137 2.66 6.78 13.80
C TRP A 137 3.88 7.63 14.15
N ALA A 138 4.04 8.77 13.49
CA ALA A 138 5.13 9.71 13.74
C ALA A 138 5.07 10.31 15.15
N ALA A 139 3.88 10.69 15.63
CA ALA A 139 3.69 11.23 16.99
C ALA A 139 4.02 10.21 18.08
N ALA A 140 3.86 8.91 17.81
CA ALA A 140 4.32 7.83 18.70
C ALA A 140 5.86 7.66 18.70
N GLY A 141 6.59 8.47 17.95
CA GLY A 141 8.04 8.42 17.80
C GLY A 141 8.55 7.23 16.99
N LEU A 142 7.67 6.57 16.23
CA LEU A 142 8.03 5.50 15.31
C LEU A 142 8.60 6.09 14.01
N THR A 143 9.51 5.38 13.38
CA THR A 143 10.13 5.82 12.13
C THR A 143 9.09 5.82 10.99
N PRO A 144 8.80 6.98 10.35
CA PRO A 144 7.94 7.00 9.17
C PRO A 144 8.52 6.13 8.05
N LEU A 145 7.65 5.34 7.40
CA LEU A 145 8.09 4.53 6.28
C LEU A 145 8.53 5.45 5.13
N ARG A 146 9.56 5.03 4.38
CA ARG A 146 10.11 5.82 3.26
C ARG A 146 9.04 6.16 2.21
N PRO A 147 9.30 7.13 1.30
CA PRO A 147 8.37 7.44 0.21
C PRO A 147 8.10 6.21 -0.69
N TRP A 148 6.87 6.11 -1.22
CA TRP A 148 6.42 4.94 -1.99
C TRP A 148 7.25 4.68 -3.27
N ARG A 149 7.78 5.73 -3.94
CA ARG A 149 8.60 5.54 -5.15
C ARG A 149 9.94 4.84 -4.85
N PRO A 150 10.76 5.26 -3.88
CA PRO A 150 11.92 4.50 -3.43
C PRO A 150 11.57 3.09 -2.93
N ALA A 151 10.41 2.91 -2.28
CA ALA A 151 9.94 1.60 -1.83
C ALA A 151 9.65 0.67 -3.02
N LEU A 152 8.98 1.17 -4.06
CA LEU A 152 8.71 0.43 -5.30
C LEU A 152 10.02 0.01 -6.00
N ARG A 153 10.98 0.94 -6.10
CA ARG A 153 12.31 0.63 -6.67
C ARG A 153 13.00 -0.49 -5.91
N ALA A 154 12.96 -0.46 -4.58
CA ALA A 154 13.54 -1.51 -3.74
C ALA A 154 12.85 -2.85 -3.94
N ALA A 155 11.51 -2.88 -4.03
CA ALA A 155 10.74 -4.09 -4.28
C ALA A 155 11.13 -4.73 -5.63
N ILE A 156 11.13 -3.95 -6.71
CA ILE A 156 11.49 -4.44 -8.05
C ILE A 156 12.97 -4.86 -8.12
N GLY A 157 13.87 -4.12 -7.45
CA GLY A 157 15.29 -4.49 -7.35
C GLY A 157 15.48 -5.84 -6.64
N ALA A 158 14.75 -6.10 -5.56
CA ALA A 158 14.80 -7.37 -4.84
C ALA A 158 14.34 -8.57 -5.69
N LEU A 159 13.36 -8.37 -6.59
CA LEU A 159 12.93 -9.41 -7.53
C LEU A 159 14.03 -9.79 -8.53
N ARG A 160 14.74 -8.78 -9.06
CA ARG A 160 15.83 -9.02 -10.02
C ARG A 160 17.00 -9.78 -9.42
N THR A 161 17.21 -9.68 -8.11
CA THR A 161 18.28 -10.39 -7.41
C THR A 161 17.94 -11.85 -7.12
N ARG A 162 16.65 -12.21 -7.15
CA ARG A 162 16.13 -13.57 -6.90
C ARG A 162 15.94 -14.40 -8.19
N ALA A 163 15.93 -13.75 -9.35
CA ALA A 163 15.79 -14.36 -10.67
C ALA A 163 17.12 -14.77 -11.26
#